data_24544ee390c7d87e904799055c4bbc04
#
_entry.id   24544ee390c7d87e904799055c4bbc04
#
_cell.length_a   1.000
_cell.length_b   1.000
_cell.length_c   1.000
_cell.angle_alpha   90.00
_cell.angle_beta   90.00
_cell.angle_gamma   90.00
#
_symmetry.space_group_name_H-M   'P 1'
#
loop_
_entity.id
_entity.type
_entity.pdbx_description
1 polymer ?
#
loop_
_entity_poly.entity_id
_entity_poly.type
_entity_poly.pdbx_seq_one_letter_code
_entity_poly.pdbx_strand_id
1 'polypeptide(L)'
;EYIYFGEANGENEGYKCSIRDRWYRIPSVWVPDAFFLRRNNLYPKFVLNCCNAVSTDTMHRIKFNDGVEPERILLSYYNSISFAFTELCGRSYGGGVLEILPGEVGNILVPIIDDIPIEIVRQVLRKVDRIVREDEPIENALDIVDKEILINSIGIEEALCKDARTIWKKLQRRRLKRG
;
A
#
# COMPACT_ATOMS: atom_id res chain seq x y z
N GLU A 1 32.88 -15.34 -0.17
CA GLU A 1 33.71 -14.20 0.31
C GLU A 1 33.00 -13.45 1.43
N TYR A 2 31.81 -12.85 1.21
CA TYR A 2 31.06 -12.07 2.20
C TYR A 2 30.68 -12.87 3.47
N ILE A 3 30.29 -14.14 3.32
CA ILE A 3 29.95 -15.02 4.45
C ILE A 3 31.17 -15.28 5.33
N TYR A 4 32.33 -15.60 4.73
CA TYR A 4 33.58 -15.77 5.47
C TYR A 4 34.03 -14.51 6.20
N PHE A 5 33.81 -13.33 5.59
CA PHE A 5 34.07 -12.06 6.24
C PHE A 5 33.20 -11.88 7.49
N GLY A 6 31.91 -12.19 7.40
CA GLY A 6 31.00 -12.13 8.54
C GLY A 6 31.40 -13.11 9.67
N GLU A 7 31.79 -14.31 9.32
CA GLU A 7 32.28 -15.32 10.30
C GLU A 7 33.56 -14.88 11.00
N ALA A 8 34.50 -14.31 10.24
CA ALA A 8 35.75 -13.78 10.79
C ALA A 8 35.52 -12.58 11.75
N ASN A 9 34.41 -11.85 11.60
CA ASN A 9 34.03 -10.73 12.47
C ASN A 9 33.03 -11.12 13.57
N GLY A 10 32.67 -12.40 13.71
CA GLY A 10 31.75 -12.87 14.74
C GLY A 10 30.26 -12.54 14.51
N GLU A 11 29.86 -12.10 13.32
CA GLU A 11 28.46 -11.79 13.00
C GLU A 11 27.52 -13.00 13.10
N ASN A 12 28.06 -14.21 12.97
CA ASN A 12 27.36 -15.47 13.13
C ASN A 12 27.02 -15.82 14.59
N GLU A 13 27.69 -15.19 15.58
CA GLU A 13 27.57 -15.52 17.00
C GLU A 13 26.34 -14.87 17.66
N GLY A 14 25.75 -13.85 17.02
CA GLY A 14 24.54 -13.18 17.53
C GLY A 14 23.38 -14.16 17.71
N TYR A 15 22.60 -14.02 18.80
CA TYR A 15 21.51 -14.93 19.17
C TYR A 15 20.60 -15.34 17.99
N LYS A 16 20.17 -14.38 17.17
CA LYS A 16 19.31 -14.67 16.01
C LYS A 16 20.05 -15.41 14.87
N CYS A 17 21.35 -15.29 14.81
CA CYS A 17 22.18 -15.98 13.83
C CYS A 17 22.49 -17.41 14.29
N SER A 18 22.83 -17.60 15.57
CA SER A 18 23.20 -18.88 16.15
C SER A 18 22.07 -19.93 16.15
N ILE A 19 20.81 -19.49 16.19
CA ILE A 19 19.65 -20.40 16.15
C ILE A 19 19.19 -20.78 14.74
N ARG A 20 19.87 -20.29 13.67
CA ARG A 20 19.55 -20.60 12.28
C ARG A 20 20.42 -21.75 11.77
N ASP A 21 19.85 -22.56 10.90
CA ASP A 21 20.61 -23.62 10.18
C ASP A 21 21.81 -23.01 9.41
N ARG A 22 21.58 -21.87 8.77
CA ARG A 22 22.62 -21.03 8.16
C ARG A 22 22.47 -19.61 8.68
N TRP A 23 23.43 -19.12 9.42
CA TRP A 23 23.37 -17.83 10.13
C TRP A 23 22.99 -16.64 9.23
N TYR A 24 23.49 -16.65 7.99
CA TYR A 24 23.24 -15.61 6.98
C TYR A 24 21.90 -15.74 6.28
N ARG A 25 21.16 -16.84 6.46
CA ARG A 25 19.87 -17.05 5.80
C ARG A 25 18.76 -16.39 6.59
N ILE A 26 18.17 -15.33 6.00
CA ILE A 26 17.01 -14.66 6.59
C ILE A 26 15.79 -15.60 6.42
N PRO A 27 15.11 -15.98 7.52
CA PRO A 27 13.90 -16.79 7.44
C PRO A 27 12.76 -16.02 6.78
N SER A 28 11.83 -16.74 6.15
CA SER A 28 10.60 -16.18 5.57
C SER A 28 10.84 -15.14 4.47
N VAL A 29 11.93 -15.21 3.74
CA VAL A 29 12.13 -14.41 2.53
C VAL A 29 11.39 -15.07 1.37
N TRP A 30 10.45 -14.33 0.79
CA TRP A 30 9.74 -14.72 -0.41
C TRP A 30 9.38 -13.47 -1.22
N VAL A 31 9.19 -13.62 -2.53
CA VAL A 31 8.84 -12.54 -3.44
C VAL A 31 7.33 -12.38 -3.45
N PRO A 32 6.78 -11.29 -2.89
CA PRO A 32 5.35 -11.01 -2.95
C PRO A 32 4.94 -10.44 -4.30
N ASP A 33 3.65 -10.49 -4.60
CA ASP A 33 3.07 -9.86 -5.80
C ASP A 33 2.94 -8.34 -5.63
N ALA A 34 2.75 -7.88 -4.38
CA ALA A 34 2.61 -6.47 -4.06
C ALA A 34 3.07 -6.14 -2.63
N PHE A 35 3.22 -4.86 -2.38
CA PHE A 35 3.52 -4.32 -1.05
C PHE A 35 2.48 -3.28 -0.65
N PHE A 36 2.05 -3.35 0.61
CA PHE A 36 1.32 -2.29 1.28
C PHE A 36 2.19 -1.72 2.39
N LEU A 37 2.42 -0.41 2.40
CA LEU A 37 3.31 0.20 3.38
C LEU A 37 2.67 0.18 4.77
N ARG A 38 3.37 -0.41 5.73
CA ARG A 38 2.92 -0.45 7.12
C ARG A 38 2.89 0.94 7.76
N ARG A 39 3.89 1.78 7.46
CA ARG A 39 3.99 3.14 7.98
C ARG A 39 4.00 4.15 6.85
N ASN A 40 3.07 5.08 6.94
CA ASN A 40 2.82 6.10 5.94
C ASN A 40 2.83 7.49 6.60
N ASN A 41 3.14 8.53 5.82
CA ASN A 41 3.08 9.92 6.27
C ASN A 41 1.97 10.67 5.53
N LEU A 42 2.23 11.22 4.35
CA LEU A 42 1.25 12.06 3.62
C LEU A 42 0.02 11.27 3.17
N TYR A 43 0.23 10.06 2.66
CA TYR A 43 -0.85 9.17 2.21
C TYR A 43 -0.40 7.70 2.25
N PRO A 44 -1.35 6.76 2.34
CA PRO A 44 -1.03 5.34 2.31
C PRO A 44 -0.59 4.90 0.90
N LYS A 45 0.40 3.98 0.83
CA LYS A 45 0.94 3.48 -0.44
C LYS A 45 0.72 1.99 -0.58
N PHE A 46 0.17 1.62 -1.73
CA PHE A 46 0.04 0.25 -2.21
C PHE A 46 0.72 0.15 -3.57
N VAL A 47 1.62 -0.81 -3.78
CA VAL A 47 2.42 -0.91 -5.00
C VAL A 47 2.56 -2.35 -5.47
N LEU A 48 2.53 -2.60 -6.78
CA LEU A 48 2.84 -3.90 -7.36
C LEU A 48 4.35 -4.15 -7.37
N ASN A 49 4.73 -5.40 -7.20
CA ASN A 49 6.13 -5.83 -7.21
C ASN A 49 6.54 -6.28 -8.62
N CYS A 50 6.93 -5.34 -9.47
CA CYS A 50 7.35 -5.62 -10.85
C CYS A 50 8.84 -6.00 -10.99
N CYS A 51 9.62 -6.00 -9.91
CA CYS A 51 11.07 -6.23 -9.94
C CYS A 51 11.53 -7.41 -9.07
N ASN A 52 10.62 -8.27 -8.63
CA ASN A 52 10.91 -9.40 -7.74
C ASN A 52 11.63 -8.99 -6.44
N ALA A 53 11.32 -7.80 -5.94
CA ALA A 53 11.86 -7.31 -4.68
C ALA A 53 11.38 -8.15 -3.50
N VAL A 54 12.19 -8.18 -2.45
CA VAL A 54 11.83 -8.75 -1.14
C VAL A 54 11.88 -7.64 -0.10
N SER A 55 11.09 -7.77 0.96
CA SER A 55 11.10 -6.82 2.06
C SER A 55 11.15 -7.51 3.41
N THR A 56 11.57 -6.75 4.42
CA THR A 56 11.44 -7.12 5.83
C THR A 56 10.03 -6.83 6.33
N ASP A 57 9.84 -6.73 7.63
CA ASP A 57 8.58 -6.46 8.33
C ASP A 57 8.08 -4.99 8.23
N THR A 58 8.80 -4.13 7.53
CA THR A 58 8.42 -2.73 7.33
C THR A 58 7.31 -2.53 6.31
N MET A 59 7.04 -3.55 5.50
CA MET A 59 5.98 -3.58 4.49
C MET A 59 5.14 -4.85 4.64
N HIS A 60 3.84 -4.73 4.46
CA HIS A 60 2.98 -5.90 4.31
C HIS A 60 3.21 -6.51 2.93
N ARG A 61 3.54 -7.79 2.91
CA ARG A 61 3.76 -8.57 1.69
C ARG A 61 2.43 -9.21 1.31
N ILE A 62 1.98 -8.95 0.08
CA ILE A 62 0.70 -9.40 -0.43
C ILE A 62 0.93 -10.47 -1.49
N LYS A 63 0.18 -11.55 -1.39
CA LYS A 63 0.04 -12.59 -2.41
C LYS A 63 -1.40 -12.56 -2.90
N PHE A 64 -1.60 -12.44 -4.20
CA PHE A 64 -2.94 -12.54 -4.77
C PHE A 64 -3.34 -14.00 -4.93
N ASN A 65 -4.63 -14.26 -4.80
CA ASN A 65 -5.19 -15.55 -5.12
C ASN A 65 -5.19 -15.79 -6.63
N ASP A 66 -5.23 -17.05 -7.03
CA ASP A 66 -5.31 -17.41 -8.45
C ASP A 66 -6.54 -16.79 -9.11
N GLY A 67 -6.37 -16.26 -10.31
CA GLY A 67 -7.43 -15.61 -11.08
C GLY A 67 -7.68 -14.13 -10.75
N VAL A 68 -7.01 -13.58 -9.73
CA VAL A 68 -7.09 -12.15 -9.43
C VAL A 68 -6.19 -11.35 -10.38
N GLU A 69 -6.72 -10.30 -10.98
CA GLU A 69 -5.96 -9.34 -11.77
C GLU A 69 -5.37 -8.26 -10.85
N PRO A 70 -4.03 -8.24 -10.63
CA PRO A 70 -3.40 -7.34 -9.66
C PRO A 70 -3.66 -5.86 -9.91
N GLU A 71 -3.73 -5.46 -11.19
CA GLU A 71 -3.99 -4.08 -11.58
C GLU A 71 -5.37 -3.58 -11.10
N ARG A 72 -6.39 -4.47 -11.07
CA ARG A 72 -7.71 -4.11 -10.54
C ARG A 72 -7.65 -3.79 -9.06
N ILE A 73 -7.02 -4.68 -8.30
CA ILE A 73 -6.90 -4.48 -6.84
C ILE A 73 -6.11 -3.21 -6.53
N LEU A 74 -5.02 -2.97 -7.28
CA LEU A 74 -4.24 -1.75 -7.11
C LEU A 74 -5.07 -0.50 -7.41
N LEU A 75 -5.77 -0.47 -8.56
CA LEU A 75 -6.59 0.69 -8.94
C LEU A 75 -7.76 0.90 -7.97
N SER A 76 -8.44 -0.18 -7.54
CA SER A 76 -9.57 -0.10 -6.61
C SER A 76 -9.19 0.48 -5.25
N TYR A 77 -7.90 0.51 -4.90
CA TYR A 77 -7.44 1.12 -3.67
C TYR A 77 -7.27 2.65 -3.76
N TYR A 78 -6.84 3.20 -4.92
CA TYR A 78 -6.50 4.62 -5.07
C TYR A 78 -7.72 5.52 -5.27
N ASN A 79 -8.62 5.58 -4.28
CA ASN A 79 -9.82 6.42 -4.30
C ASN A 79 -10.10 7.04 -2.92
N SER A 80 -10.99 8.03 -2.88
CA SER A 80 -11.30 8.76 -1.65
C SER A 80 -11.93 7.91 -0.57
N ILE A 81 -12.74 6.91 -0.91
CA ILE A 81 -13.39 6.01 0.04
C ILE A 81 -12.35 5.14 0.73
N SER A 82 -11.51 4.45 -0.05
CA SER A 82 -10.47 3.56 0.50
C SER A 82 -9.45 4.33 1.33
N PHE A 83 -9.11 5.57 0.94
CA PHE A 83 -8.20 6.41 1.72
C PHE A 83 -8.84 6.87 3.04
N ALA A 84 -10.13 7.19 3.05
CA ALA A 84 -10.85 7.52 4.29
C ALA A 84 -10.88 6.32 5.25
N PHE A 85 -11.19 5.12 4.73
CA PHE A 85 -11.17 3.89 5.53
C PHE A 85 -9.77 3.55 6.03
N THR A 86 -8.73 3.79 5.26
CA THR A 86 -7.35 3.58 5.70
C THR A 86 -6.98 4.45 6.89
N GLU A 87 -7.37 5.74 6.91
CA GLU A 87 -7.17 6.62 8.07
C GLU A 87 -8.02 6.21 9.28
N LEU A 88 -9.23 5.65 9.05
CA LEU A 88 -10.11 5.18 10.13
C LEU A 88 -9.60 3.88 10.77
N CYS A 89 -9.09 2.94 9.97
CA CYS A 89 -8.61 1.65 10.43
C CYS A 89 -7.20 1.74 11.04
N GLY A 90 -6.37 2.65 10.53
CA GLY A 90 -4.99 2.81 10.94
C GLY A 90 -4.82 3.56 12.27
N ARG A 91 -3.61 3.54 12.79
CA ARG A 91 -3.23 4.16 14.07
C ARG A 91 -2.36 5.39 13.83
N SER A 92 -2.73 6.48 14.45
CA SER A 92 -1.94 7.72 14.42
C SER A 92 -0.87 7.71 15.52
N TYR A 93 0.38 7.88 15.12
CA TYR A 93 1.52 8.05 16.02
C TYR A 93 2.12 9.45 15.93
N GLY A 94 3.03 9.78 16.84
CA GLY A 94 3.80 11.01 16.80
C GLY A 94 4.58 11.18 15.49
N GLY A 95 4.90 12.42 15.12
CA GLY A 95 5.56 12.72 13.83
C GLY A 95 4.66 12.57 12.61
N GLY A 96 3.33 12.53 12.80
CA GLY A 96 2.39 12.43 11.69
C GLY A 96 2.36 11.06 11.00
N VAL A 97 2.81 10.00 11.67
CA VAL A 97 2.85 8.65 11.10
C VAL A 97 1.47 7.98 11.20
N LEU A 98 1.01 7.41 10.08
CA LEU A 98 -0.10 6.46 10.02
C LEU A 98 0.47 5.05 9.96
N GLU A 99 0.29 4.25 11.01
CA GLU A 99 0.63 2.84 11.02
C GLU A 99 -0.62 2.00 10.80
N ILE A 100 -0.51 0.99 9.94
CA ILE A 100 -1.58 0.06 9.61
C ILE A 100 -1.04 -1.34 9.91
N LEU A 101 -1.68 -2.06 10.84
CA LEU A 101 -1.29 -3.42 11.19
C LEU A 101 -1.92 -4.44 10.23
N PRO A 102 -1.40 -5.67 10.13
CA PRO A 102 -1.92 -6.69 9.21
C PRO A 102 -3.43 -6.93 9.34
N GLY A 103 -3.95 -7.02 10.58
CA GLY A 103 -5.38 -7.20 10.82
C GLY A 103 -6.25 -5.97 10.49
N GLU A 104 -5.65 -4.79 10.35
CA GLU A 104 -6.35 -3.55 9.99
C GLU A 104 -6.47 -3.39 8.48
N VAL A 105 -5.52 -3.93 7.72
CA VAL A 105 -5.57 -3.91 6.24
C VAL A 105 -6.85 -4.58 5.72
N GLY A 106 -7.27 -5.69 6.33
CA GLY A 106 -8.48 -6.41 5.95
C GLY A 106 -9.79 -5.66 6.19
N ASN A 107 -9.77 -4.56 6.97
CA ASN A 107 -10.94 -3.73 7.24
C ASN A 107 -11.05 -2.52 6.31
N ILE A 108 -10.08 -2.31 5.42
CA ILE A 108 -10.12 -1.21 4.46
C ILE A 108 -11.12 -1.58 3.35
N LEU A 109 -12.15 -0.78 3.19
CA LEU A 109 -13.10 -0.96 2.10
C LEU A 109 -12.48 -0.53 0.77
N VAL A 110 -12.61 -1.40 -0.22
CA VAL A 110 -12.24 -1.13 -1.61
C VAL A 110 -13.43 -1.44 -2.51
N PRO A 111 -13.70 -0.64 -3.55
CA PRO A 111 -14.77 -0.93 -4.50
C PRO A 111 -14.43 -2.17 -5.34
N ILE A 112 -15.45 -2.96 -5.67
CA ILE A 112 -15.35 -4.05 -6.64
C ILE A 112 -15.46 -3.44 -8.04
N ILE A 113 -14.46 -3.68 -8.89
CA ILE A 113 -14.37 -3.14 -10.25
C ILE A 113 -14.20 -4.24 -11.31
N ASP A 114 -14.69 -5.45 -11.02
CA ASP A 114 -14.49 -6.63 -11.86
C ASP A 114 -15.16 -6.50 -13.24
N ASP A 115 -16.30 -5.81 -13.31
CA ASP A 115 -17.05 -5.59 -14.56
C ASP A 115 -16.44 -4.50 -15.47
N ILE A 116 -15.44 -3.74 -14.99
CA ILE A 116 -14.80 -2.71 -15.81
C ILE A 116 -13.80 -3.38 -16.76
N PRO A 117 -13.82 -3.07 -18.08
CA PRO A 117 -12.82 -3.60 -19.02
C PRO A 117 -11.39 -3.34 -18.54
N ILE A 118 -10.53 -4.37 -18.63
CA ILE A 118 -9.15 -4.29 -18.11
C ILE A 118 -8.33 -3.19 -18.80
N GLU A 119 -8.64 -2.86 -20.04
CA GLU A 119 -7.99 -1.79 -20.81
C GLU A 119 -8.24 -0.43 -20.16
N ILE A 120 -9.47 -0.19 -19.66
CA ILE A 120 -9.84 1.04 -18.93
C ILE A 120 -9.08 1.07 -17.60
N VAL A 121 -9.07 -0.04 -16.86
CA VAL A 121 -8.31 -0.17 -15.59
C VAL A 121 -6.85 0.21 -15.82
N ARG A 122 -6.20 -0.38 -16.83
CA ARG A 122 -4.79 -0.11 -17.16
C ARG A 122 -4.56 1.32 -17.63
N GLN A 123 -5.51 1.90 -18.36
CA GLN A 123 -5.41 3.29 -18.80
C GLN A 123 -5.43 4.26 -17.61
N VAL A 124 -6.38 4.07 -16.69
CA VAL A 124 -6.49 4.91 -15.49
C VAL A 124 -5.30 4.69 -14.57
N LEU A 125 -4.88 3.42 -14.39
CA LEU A 125 -3.73 3.08 -13.56
C LEU A 125 -2.43 3.74 -14.05
N ARG A 126 -2.21 3.85 -15.38
CA ARG A 126 -1.05 4.59 -15.91
C ARG A 126 -1.07 6.07 -15.54
N LYS A 127 -2.25 6.71 -15.48
CA LYS A 127 -2.37 8.12 -15.03
C LYS A 127 -2.00 8.24 -13.54
N VAL A 128 -2.52 7.33 -12.71
CA VAL A 128 -2.22 7.27 -11.27
C VAL A 128 -0.73 7.02 -11.03
N ASP A 129 -0.14 6.03 -11.72
CA ASP A 129 1.29 5.69 -11.56
C ASP A 129 2.19 6.87 -11.92
N ARG A 130 1.86 7.62 -12.97
CA ARG A 130 2.60 8.82 -13.34
C ARG A 130 2.56 9.88 -12.22
N ILE A 131 1.37 10.20 -11.69
CA ILE A 131 1.20 11.17 -10.60
C ILE A 131 2.02 10.78 -9.38
N VAL A 132 2.00 9.49 -9.00
CA VAL A 132 2.76 8.98 -7.85
C VAL A 132 4.27 9.04 -8.08
N ARG A 133 4.75 8.77 -9.31
CA ARG A 133 6.18 8.79 -9.65
C ARG A 133 6.74 10.20 -9.81
N GLU A 134 5.93 11.14 -10.29
CA GLU A 134 6.31 12.53 -10.46
C GLU A 134 6.12 13.35 -9.17
N ASP A 135 5.73 12.71 -8.08
CA ASP A 135 5.50 13.30 -6.74
C ASP A 135 4.48 14.45 -6.78
N GLU A 136 3.52 14.35 -7.70
CA GLU A 136 2.39 15.28 -7.75
C GLU A 136 1.47 15.07 -6.52
N PRO A 137 0.59 16.05 -6.22
CA PRO A 137 -0.42 15.89 -5.18
C PRO A 137 -1.28 14.64 -5.43
N ILE A 138 -1.33 13.73 -4.45
CA ILE A 138 -2.08 12.47 -4.58
C ILE A 138 -3.57 12.71 -4.85
N GLU A 139 -4.08 13.88 -4.48
CA GLU A 139 -5.44 14.32 -4.78
C GLU A 139 -5.75 14.25 -6.27
N ASN A 140 -4.79 14.55 -7.14
CA ASN A 140 -4.95 14.46 -8.59
C ASN A 140 -5.27 13.01 -9.03
N ALA A 141 -4.60 12.02 -8.42
CA ALA A 141 -4.87 10.61 -8.68
C ALA A 141 -6.26 10.20 -8.18
N LEU A 142 -6.61 10.64 -6.96
CA LEU A 142 -7.93 10.35 -6.39
C LEU A 142 -9.06 10.98 -7.22
N ASP A 143 -8.87 12.21 -7.73
CA ASP A 143 -9.87 12.88 -8.58
C ASP A 143 -10.14 12.11 -9.87
N ILE A 144 -9.09 11.56 -10.47
CA ILE A 144 -9.20 10.71 -11.67
C ILE A 144 -9.97 9.44 -11.36
N VAL A 145 -9.59 8.71 -10.31
CA VAL A 145 -10.21 7.42 -9.97
C VAL A 145 -11.63 7.60 -9.46
N ASP A 146 -11.88 8.59 -8.60
CA ASP A 146 -13.23 8.90 -8.13
C ASP A 146 -14.15 9.19 -9.32
N LYS A 147 -13.70 10.01 -10.28
CA LYS A 147 -14.50 10.38 -11.44
C LYS A 147 -14.67 9.26 -12.45
N GLU A 148 -13.55 8.69 -12.93
CA GLU A 148 -13.57 7.74 -14.05
C GLU A 148 -14.07 6.36 -13.62
N ILE A 149 -13.72 5.91 -12.40
CA ILE A 149 -14.07 4.58 -11.90
C ILE A 149 -15.31 4.60 -11.00
N LEU A 150 -15.27 5.36 -9.88
CA LEU A 150 -16.35 5.30 -8.91
C LEU A 150 -17.65 5.87 -9.45
N ILE A 151 -17.61 7.08 -10.02
CA ILE A 151 -18.81 7.79 -10.47
C ILE A 151 -19.26 7.26 -11.83
N ASN A 152 -18.40 7.34 -12.85
CA ASN A 152 -18.80 7.08 -14.23
C ASN A 152 -18.97 5.58 -14.53
N SER A 153 -18.14 4.68 -13.94
CA SER A 153 -18.16 3.27 -14.30
C SER A 153 -19.04 2.43 -13.36
N ILE A 154 -19.02 2.69 -12.05
CA ILE A 154 -19.80 1.90 -11.09
C ILE A 154 -20.97 2.65 -10.45
N GLY A 155 -21.17 3.92 -10.78
CA GLY A 155 -22.36 4.69 -10.42
C GLY A 155 -22.42 5.12 -8.95
N ILE A 156 -21.29 5.27 -8.26
CA ILE A 156 -21.26 5.82 -6.90
C ILE A 156 -21.61 7.32 -6.97
N GLU A 157 -22.44 7.76 -6.04
CA GLU A 157 -22.84 9.17 -5.96
C GLU A 157 -21.62 10.07 -5.71
N GLU A 158 -21.50 11.14 -6.49
CA GLU A 158 -20.41 12.11 -6.37
C GLU A 158 -20.32 12.72 -4.96
N ALA A 159 -21.48 12.91 -4.30
CA ALA A 159 -21.55 13.41 -2.93
C ALA A 159 -20.79 12.50 -1.96
N LEU A 160 -20.94 11.16 -2.10
CA LEU A 160 -20.25 10.20 -1.25
C LEU A 160 -18.71 10.26 -1.43
N CYS A 161 -18.23 10.43 -2.67
CA CYS A 161 -16.80 10.60 -2.93
C CYS A 161 -16.25 11.89 -2.29
N LYS A 162 -17.02 12.99 -2.37
CA LYS A 162 -16.67 14.28 -1.75
C LYS A 162 -16.64 14.20 -0.22
N ASP A 163 -17.61 13.53 0.38
CA ASP A 163 -17.66 13.31 1.82
C ASP A 163 -16.50 12.44 2.29
N ALA A 164 -16.22 11.33 1.61
CA ALA A 164 -15.07 10.48 1.89
C ALA A 164 -13.74 11.26 1.77
N ARG A 165 -13.58 12.08 0.73
CA ARG A 165 -12.43 12.99 0.56
C ARG A 165 -12.28 13.94 1.75
N THR A 166 -13.38 14.52 2.19
CA THR A 166 -13.42 15.46 3.32
C THR A 166 -13.01 14.76 4.61
N ILE A 167 -13.53 13.56 4.86
CA ILE A 167 -13.18 12.74 6.02
C ILE A 167 -11.69 12.40 5.99
N TRP A 168 -11.19 11.86 4.87
CA TRP A 168 -9.78 11.54 4.71
C TRP A 168 -8.89 12.74 5.04
N LYS A 169 -9.14 13.90 4.42
CA LYS A 169 -8.34 15.12 4.63
C LYS A 169 -8.40 15.62 6.07
N LYS A 170 -9.56 15.52 6.72
CA LYS A 170 -9.73 15.92 8.12
C LYS A 170 -8.90 15.05 9.05
N LEU A 171 -8.92 13.73 8.84
CA LEU A 171 -8.17 12.76 9.65
C LEU A 171 -6.66 12.90 9.40
N GLN A 172 -6.23 12.99 8.14
CA GLN A 172 -4.84 13.24 7.77
C GLN A 172 -4.29 14.51 8.41
N ARG A 173 -5.00 15.64 8.29
CA ARG A 173 -4.59 16.92 8.88
C ARG A 173 -4.48 16.84 10.40
N ARG A 174 -5.44 16.15 11.06
CA ARG A 174 -5.40 15.93 12.51
C ARG A 174 -4.17 15.14 12.92
N ARG A 175 -3.81 14.11 12.16
CA ARG A 175 -2.64 13.27 12.39
C ARG A 175 -1.34 14.06 12.19
N LEU A 176 -1.22 14.77 11.07
CA LEU A 176 -0.04 15.58 10.74
C LEU A 176 0.22 16.73 11.72
N LYS A 177 -0.85 17.29 12.34
CA LYS A 177 -0.70 18.34 13.37
C LYS A 177 -0.23 17.84 14.73
N ARG A 178 -0.24 16.52 14.99
CA ARG A 178 0.22 15.91 16.24
C ARG A 178 1.73 15.58 16.22
N GLY A 179 2.40 15.77 15.11
CA GLY A 179 3.87 15.72 14.97
C GLY A 179 4.43 17.09 14.96
#